data_d8258b207a3d27db1464b3099e0233f7
#
_entry.id   d8258b207a3d27db1464b3099e0233f7
#
_cell.length_a   1.000
_cell.length_b   1.000
_cell.length_c   1.000
_cell.angle_alpha   90.00
_cell.angle_beta   90.00
_cell.angle_gamma   90.00
#
_symmetry.space_group_name_H-M   'P 1'
#
loop_
_entity.id
_entity.type
_entity.pdbx_description
1 polymer ?
#
loop_
_entity_poly.entity_id
_entity_poly.type
_entity_poly.pdbx_seq_one_letter_code
_entity_poly.pdbx_strand_id
1 'polypeptide(L)'
;MKMKKDKNLDKQIKSFLDLPYTFTVGKDKEHDDKEYFYVQVNELPGCVSDGISPEAALKNIKDAMYDWIETALLNGEKVPTPEGFSGKFTVRIPPSLHKDLIKKVTKEGVSINQFITTAIARAVGF
;
A
#
# COMPACT_ATOMS: atom_id res chain seq x y z
N MET A 1 31.23 -0.60 -4.04
CA MET A 1 30.77 0.69 -4.54
C MET A 1 29.27 0.68 -4.69
N LYS A 2 28.60 1.61 -4.05
CA LYS A 2 27.13 1.68 -4.16
C LYS A 2 26.75 2.18 -5.55
N MET A 3 26.00 1.37 -6.29
CA MET A 3 25.40 1.81 -7.53
C MET A 3 24.34 2.87 -7.23
N LYS A 4 24.24 3.88 -8.09
CA LYS A 4 23.14 4.83 -7.99
C LYS A 4 21.82 4.08 -8.12
N LYS A 5 20.89 4.33 -7.19
CA LYS A 5 19.54 3.77 -7.29
C LYS A 5 18.89 4.27 -8.57
N ASP A 6 18.30 3.33 -9.30
CA ASP A 6 17.46 3.67 -10.44
C ASP A 6 16.25 4.46 -9.95
N LYS A 7 16.01 5.63 -10.54
CA LYS A 7 14.87 6.48 -10.19
C LYS A 7 13.53 5.77 -10.40
N ASN A 8 13.45 4.92 -11.43
CA ASN A 8 12.23 4.15 -11.69
C ASN A 8 12.01 3.08 -10.62
N LEU A 9 13.07 2.43 -10.17
CA LEU A 9 13.00 1.45 -9.09
C LEU A 9 12.55 2.12 -7.78
N ASP A 10 13.12 3.27 -7.45
CA ASP A 10 12.75 4.02 -6.25
C ASP A 10 11.26 4.41 -6.28
N LYS A 11 10.76 4.89 -7.42
CA LYS A 11 9.34 5.20 -7.59
C LYS A 11 8.45 3.98 -7.43
N GLN A 12 8.85 2.84 -7.99
CA GLN A 12 8.12 1.58 -7.83
C GLN A 12 8.04 1.18 -6.36
N ILE A 13 9.17 1.21 -5.66
CA ILE A 13 9.22 0.86 -4.25
C ILE A 13 8.30 1.78 -3.44
N LYS A 14 8.39 3.09 -3.67
CA LYS A 14 7.56 4.07 -2.96
C LYS A 14 6.07 3.87 -3.22
N SER A 15 5.69 3.46 -4.43
CA SER A 15 4.29 3.18 -4.73
C SER A 15 3.77 1.98 -3.94
N PHE A 16 4.60 0.95 -3.72
CA PHE A 16 4.24 -0.15 -2.82
C PHE A 16 4.11 0.33 -1.37
N LEU A 17 5.02 1.19 -0.91
CA LEU A 17 4.99 1.70 0.47
C LEU A 17 3.72 2.50 0.79
N ASP A 18 3.07 3.08 -0.22
CA ASP A 18 1.82 3.81 -0.06
C ASP A 18 0.60 2.89 0.07
N LEU A 19 0.75 1.60 -0.16
CA LEU A 19 -0.33 0.64 -0.04
C LEU A 19 -0.68 0.37 1.43
N PRO A 20 -1.92 -0.04 1.73
CA PRO A 20 -2.37 -0.24 3.11
C PRO A 20 -1.89 -1.55 3.73
N TYR A 21 -0.59 -1.76 3.78
CA TYR A 21 -0.02 -2.90 4.48
C TYR A 21 -0.43 -2.91 5.94
N THR A 22 -0.60 -4.09 6.51
CA THR A 22 -0.98 -4.26 7.90
C THR A 22 0.21 -4.72 8.73
N PHE A 23 0.19 -4.34 10.00
CA PHE A 23 1.31 -4.58 10.91
C PHE A 23 0.84 -5.31 12.15
N THR A 24 1.69 -6.19 12.65
CA THR A 24 1.56 -6.74 13.99
C THR A 24 2.63 -6.11 14.86
N VAL A 25 2.21 -5.46 15.95
CA VAL A 25 3.11 -4.82 16.90
C VAL A 25 3.08 -5.61 18.20
N GLY A 26 4.24 -5.96 18.69
CA GLY A 26 4.36 -6.70 19.91
C GLY A 26 5.47 -6.15 20.81
N LYS A 27 5.53 -6.70 22.00
CA LYS A 27 6.48 -6.31 23.03
C LYS A 27 7.18 -7.56 23.53
N ASP A 28 8.49 -7.49 23.69
CA ASP A 28 9.28 -8.60 24.19
C ASP A 28 10.43 -8.08 25.08
N LYS A 29 11.18 -8.98 25.66
CA LYS A 29 12.28 -8.64 26.55
C LYS A 29 13.57 -9.29 26.07
N GLU A 30 14.67 -8.55 26.16
CA GLU A 30 16.01 -9.09 25.95
C GLU A 30 16.47 -9.88 27.18
N HIS A 31 17.64 -10.52 27.06
CA HIS A 31 18.22 -11.34 28.15
C HIS A 31 18.47 -10.55 29.44
N ASP A 32 18.63 -9.24 29.35
CA ASP A 32 18.83 -8.35 30.49
C ASP A 32 17.52 -7.72 31.01
N ASP A 33 16.36 -8.32 30.68
CA ASP A 33 15.02 -7.83 31.00
C ASP A 33 14.66 -6.47 30.40
N LYS A 34 15.46 -6.00 29.46
CA LYS A 34 15.18 -4.76 28.75
C LYS A 34 14.06 -4.96 27.74
N GLU A 35 12.98 -4.20 27.90
CA GLU A 35 11.85 -4.28 26.99
C GLU A 35 12.15 -3.63 25.64
N TYR A 36 11.67 -4.25 24.58
CA TYR A 36 11.69 -3.68 23.25
C TYR A 36 10.36 -3.98 22.54
N PHE A 37 10.09 -3.22 21.50
CA PHE A 37 8.91 -3.40 20.68
C PHE A 37 9.32 -3.90 19.31
N TYR A 38 8.55 -4.82 18.75
CA TYR A 38 8.78 -5.31 17.40
C TYR A 38 7.57 -5.04 16.53
N VAL A 39 7.82 -4.91 15.24
CA VAL A 39 6.79 -4.75 14.21
C VAL A 39 7.05 -5.77 13.12
N GLN A 40 6.00 -6.42 12.68
CA GLN A 40 6.02 -7.34 11.55
C GLN A 40 5.03 -6.85 10.51
N VAL A 41 5.44 -6.83 9.24
CA VAL A 41 4.52 -6.57 8.13
C VAL A 41 3.85 -7.88 7.77
N ASN A 42 2.52 -7.95 7.94
CA ASN A 42 1.80 -9.22 7.79
C ASN A 42 1.87 -9.78 6.38
N GLU A 43 1.84 -8.93 5.36
CA GLU A 43 1.85 -9.35 3.96
C GLU A 43 3.26 -9.62 3.39
N LEU A 44 4.30 -9.19 4.08
CA LEU A 44 5.69 -9.35 3.63
C LEU A 44 6.42 -10.32 4.56
N PRO A 45 6.51 -11.61 4.20
CA PRO A 45 7.11 -12.62 5.08
C PRO A 45 8.56 -12.29 5.44
N GLY A 46 8.87 -12.30 6.72
CA GLY A 46 10.21 -12.00 7.22
C GLY A 46 10.54 -10.50 7.31
N CYS A 47 9.61 -9.62 6.93
CA CYS A 47 9.83 -8.18 7.07
C CYS A 47 9.48 -7.76 8.50
N VAL A 48 10.49 -7.61 9.31
CA VAL A 48 10.37 -7.27 10.74
C VAL A 48 11.35 -6.19 11.11
N SER A 49 11.02 -5.42 12.13
CA SER A 49 11.93 -4.46 12.74
C SER A 49 11.61 -4.29 14.21
N ASP A 50 12.40 -3.54 14.92
CA ASP A 50 12.19 -3.30 16.35
C ASP A 50 12.58 -1.87 16.73
N GLY A 51 12.31 -1.53 17.98
CA GLY A 51 12.66 -0.24 18.55
C GLY A 51 12.40 -0.20 20.04
N ILE A 52 12.90 0.84 20.67
CA ILE A 52 12.74 1.05 22.12
C ILE A 52 11.33 1.51 22.50
N SER A 53 10.54 1.90 21.52
CA SER A 53 9.14 2.32 21.67
C SER A 53 8.36 1.86 20.46
N PRO A 54 7.01 1.79 20.54
CA PRO A 54 6.19 1.48 19.37
C PRO A 54 6.44 2.44 18.21
N GLU A 55 6.61 3.72 18.48
CA GLU A 55 6.86 4.74 17.47
C GLU A 55 8.22 4.52 16.77
N ALA A 56 9.24 4.18 17.55
CA ALA A 56 10.56 3.87 16.99
C ALA A 56 10.53 2.62 16.12
N ALA A 57 9.82 1.57 16.56
CA ALA A 57 9.67 0.34 15.79
C ALA A 57 8.92 0.60 14.47
N LEU A 58 7.85 1.40 14.51
CA LEU A 58 7.07 1.77 13.30
C LEU A 58 7.87 2.64 12.35
N LYS A 59 8.74 3.49 12.85
CA LYS A 59 9.66 4.26 12.02
C LYS A 59 10.68 3.34 11.33
N ASN A 60 11.24 2.41 12.08
CA ASN A 60 12.26 1.50 11.59
C ASN A 60 11.71 0.49 10.58
N ILE A 61 10.44 0.09 10.71
CA ILE A 61 9.85 -0.87 9.77
C ILE A 61 9.77 -0.33 8.35
N LYS A 62 9.65 0.97 8.17
CA LYS A 62 9.58 1.58 6.84
C LYS A 62 10.87 1.33 6.05
N ASP A 63 12.02 1.43 6.70
CA ASP A 63 13.30 1.13 6.07
C ASP A 63 13.40 -0.37 5.72
N ALA A 64 12.96 -1.23 6.63
CA ALA A 64 12.93 -2.67 6.39
C ALA A 64 12.01 -3.04 5.22
N MET A 65 10.85 -2.39 5.12
CA MET A 65 9.93 -2.58 3.99
C MET A 65 10.56 -2.15 2.67
N TYR A 66 11.21 -1.00 2.66
CA TYR A 66 11.90 -0.51 1.47
C TYR A 66 12.90 -1.54 0.97
N ASP A 67 13.77 -2.02 1.86
CA ASP A 67 14.80 -3.01 1.52
C ASP A 67 14.19 -4.33 1.07
N TRP A 68 13.13 -4.77 1.71
CA TRP A 68 12.44 -6.02 1.37
C TRP A 68 11.86 -5.96 -0.04
N ILE A 69 11.16 -4.85 -0.35
CA ILE A 69 10.52 -4.65 -1.66
C ILE A 69 11.58 -4.49 -2.74
N GLU A 70 12.63 -3.72 -2.47
CA GLU A 70 13.75 -3.55 -3.40
C GLU A 70 14.37 -4.90 -3.76
N THR A 71 14.66 -5.73 -2.78
CA THR A 71 15.23 -7.06 -2.99
C THR A 71 14.32 -7.93 -3.84
N ALA A 72 13.03 -7.95 -3.55
CA ALA A 72 12.06 -8.73 -4.32
C ALA A 72 12.01 -8.28 -5.78
N LEU A 73 11.95 -6.98 -6.02
CA LEU A 73 11.90 -6.43 -7.38
C LEU A 73 13.19 -6.72 -8.16
N LEU A 74 14.34 -6.59 -7.51
CA LEU A 74 15.62 -6.88 -8.14
C LEU A 74 15.77 -8.36 -8.50
N ASN A 75 15.14 -9.25 -7.73
CA ASN A 75 15.15 -10.69 -7.98
C ASN A 75 14.06 -11.13 -8.95
N GLY A 76 13.26 -10.20 -9.47
CA GLY A 76 12.14 -10.52 -10.36
C GLY A 76 10.99 -11.22 -9.67
N GLU A 77 10.92 -11.14 -8.34
CA GLU A 77 9.85 -11.74 -7.56
C GLU A 77 8.64 -10.81 -7.48
N LYS A 78 7.46 -11.41 -7.37
CA LYS A 78 6.23 -10.65 -7.17
C LYS A 78 6.18 -10.13 -5.73
N VAL A 79 5.94 -8.83 -5.56
CA VAL A 79 5.76 -8.22 -4.25
C VAL A 79 4.32 -8.46 -3.79
N PRO A 80 4.11 -9.11 -2.63
CA PRO A 80 2.77 -9.27 -2.08
C PRO A 80 2.13 -7.91 -1.78
N THR A 81 0.84 -7.80 -2.05
CA THR A 81 0.07 -6.60 -1.77
C THR A 81 -0.97 -6.87 -0.69
N PRO A 82 -1.37 -5.85 0.08
CA PRO A 82 -2.35 -6.04 1.14
C PRO A 82 -3.73 -6.38 0.58
N GLU A 83 -4.52 -7.12 1.37
CA GLU A 83 -5.86 -7.56 0.98
C GLU A 83 -6.88 -6.42 0.89
N GLY A 84 -6.45 -5.17 1.08
CA GLY A 84 -7.32 -3.99 1.01
C GLY A 84 -7.87 -3.65 -0.37
N PHE A 85 -7.47 -4.37 -1.42
CA PHE A 85 -7.96 -4.12 -2.79
C PHE A 85 -9.06 -5.10 -3.15
N SER A 86 -10.25 -4.84 -2.59
CA SER A 86 -11.43 -5.68 -2.83
C SER A 86 -12.15 -5.34 -4.14
N GLY A 87 -11.80 -4.23 -4.78
CA GLY A 87 -12.54 -3.68 -5.90
C GLY A 87 -13.75 -2.87 -5.47
N LYS A 88 -13.95 -2.68 -4.17
CA LYS A 88 -15.07 -1.90 -3.63
C LYS A 88 -14.57 -0.69 -2.86
N PHE A 89 -15.15 0.47 -3.14
CA PHE A 89 -14.89 1.68 -2.38
C PHE A 89 -16.10 2.62 -2.49
N THR A 90 -16.22 3.53 -1.55
CA THR A 90 -17.33 4.49 -1.51
C THR A 90 -16.78 5.89 -1.76
N VAL A 91 -17.42 6.62 -2.67
CA VAL A 91 -17.06 8.00 -2.97
C VAL A 91 -18.29 8.89 -2.74
N ARG A 92 -18.08 10.02 -2.06
CA ARG A 92 -19.10 11.06 -1.92
C ARG A 92 -18.86 12.15 -2.96
N ILE A 93 -19.88 12.47 -3.73
CA ILE A 93 -19.84 13.50 -4.75
C ILE A 93 -20.94 14.53 -4.47
N PRO A 94 -20.83 15.77 -5.00
CA PRO A 94 -21.91 16.74 -4.86
C PRO A 94 -23.21 16.20 -5.47
N PRO A 95 -24.38 16.51 -4.86
CA PRO A 95 -25.67 16.06 -5.39
C PRO A 95 -25.91 16.43 -6.84
N SER A 96 -25.47 17.61 -7.27
CA SER A 96 -25.59 18.05 -8.67
C SER A 96 -24.84 17.13 -9.63
N LEU A 97 -23.62 16.73 -9.25
CA LEU A 97 -22.82 15.80 -10.04
C LEU A 97 -23.46 14.41 -10.07
N HIS A 98 -24.02 13.96 -8.95
CA HIS A 98 -24.77 12.69 -8.89
C HIS A 98 -25.94 12.70 -9.86
N LYS A 99 -26.72 13.79 -9.88
CA LYS A 99 -27.84 13.96 -10.80
C LYS A 99 -27.38 13.89 -12.26
N ASP A 100 -26.30 14.57 -12.60
CA ASP A 100 -25.76 14.59 -13.96
C ASP A 100 -25.25 13.20 -14.36
N LEU A 101 -24.64 12.48 -13.42
CA LEU A 101 -24.21 11.09 -13.65
C LEU A 101 -25.38 10.19 -14.02
N ILE A 102 -26.48 10.26 -13.25
CA ILE A 102 -27.68 9.45 -13.53
C ILE A 102 -28.25 9.76 -14.91
N LYS A 103 -28.32 11.03 -15.28
CA LYS A 103 -28.79 11.43 -16.61
C LYS A 103 -27.89 10.87 -17.71
N LYS A 104 -26.59 10.94 -17.52
CA LYS A 104 -25.61 10.48 -18.52
C LYS A 104 -25.71 8.97 -18.75
N VAL A 105 -25.70 8.18 -17.68
CA VAL A 105 -25.76 6.71 -17.81
C VAL A 105 -27.10 6.23 -18.36
N THR A 106 -28.18 6.90 -18.00
CA THR A 106 -29.52 6.60 -18.55
C THR A 106 -29.55 6.84 -20.05
N LYS A 107 -29.02 7.97 -20.49
CA LYS A 107 -28.93 8.33 -21.90
C LYS A 107 -28.08 7.35 -22.69
N GLU A 108 -26.97 6.90 -22.13
CA GLU A 108 -26.05 5.98 -22.80
C GLU A 108 -26.45 4.51 -22.68
N GLY A 109 -27.43 4.20 -21.83
CA GLY A 109 -27.89 2.83 -21.64
C GLY A 109 -26.89 1.93 -20.94
N VAL A 110 -26.02 2.49 -20.12
CA VAL A 110 -25.01 1.74 -19.36
C VAL A 110 -25.29 1.84 -17.86
N SER A 111 -24.72 0.92 -17.08
CA SER A 111 -24.83 0.99 -15.62
C SER A 111 -23.88 2.04 -15.06
N ILE A 112 -24.21 2.55 -13.86
CA ILE A 112 -23.31 3.47 -13.12
C ILE A 112 -21.94 2.81 -12.93
N ASN A 113 -21.92 1.54 -12.54
CA ASN A 113 -20.66 0.81 -12.31
C ASN A 113 -19.81 0.72 -13.58
N GLN A 114 -20.43 0.42 -14.72
CA GLN A 114 -19.72 0.38 -16.00
C GLN A 114 -19.14 1.75 -16.36
N PHE A 115 -19.93 2.79 -16.21
CA PHE A 115 -19.51 4.15 -16.52
C PHE A 115 -18.33 4.58 -15.63
N ILE A 116 -18.45 4.36 -14.32
CA ILE A 116 -17.42 4.74 -13.36
C ILE A 116 -16.14 3.92 -13.58
N THR A 117 -16.27 2.60 -13.81
CA THR A 117 -15.12 1.74 -14.08
C THR A 117 -14.34 2.22 -15.30
N THR A 118 -15.03 2.56 -16.37
CA THR A 118 -14.39 3.09 -17.59
C THR A 118 -13.72 4.43 -17.35
N ALA A 119 -14.38 5.33 -16.61
CA ALA A 119 -13.82 6.64 -16.31
C ALA A 119 -12.56 6.53 -15.45
N ILE A 120 -12.57 5.68 -14.43
CA ILE A 120 -11.41 5.46 -13.56
C ILE A 120 -10.27 4.82 -14.35
N ALA A 121 -10.57 3.79 -15.16
CA ALA A 121 -9.57 3.12 -15.97
C ALA A 121 -8.84 4.12 -16.89
N ARG A 122 -9.57 5.00 -17.55
CA ARG A 122 -9.00 6.05 -18.40
C ARG A 122 -8.15 7.03 -17.58
N ALA A 123 -8.65 7.44 -16.44
CA ALA A 123 -7.96 8.42 -15.59
C ALA A 123 -6.62 7.89 -15.06
N VAL A 124 -6.53 6.59 -14.75
CA VAL A 124 -5.29 5.98 -14.23
C VAL A 124 -4.40 5.39 -15.33
N GLY A 125 -4.83 5.44 -16.59
CA GLY A 125 -4.05 4.92 -17.71
C GLY A 125 -4.07 3.39 -17.85
N PHE A 126 -5.15 2.82 -17.41
CA PHE A 126 -5.35 1.36 -17.47
C PHE A 126 -5.54 0.85 -18.91
#